data_8cf7afc92ec4b98634c97eb17b62c09a
#
_entry.id   8cf7afc92ec4b98634c97eb17b62c09a
#
_cell.length_a   1.000
_cell.length_b   1.000
_cell.length_c   1.000
_cell.angle_alpha   90.00
_cell.angle_beta   90.00
_cell.angle_gamma   90.00
#
_symmetry.space_group_name_H-M   'P 1'
#
loop_
_entity.id
_entity.type
_entity.pdbx_description
1 polymer ?
#
loop_
_entity_poly.entity_id
_entity_poly.type
_entity_poly.pdbx_seq_one_letter_code
_entity_poly.pdbx_strand_id
1 'polypeptide(L)'
;MALPTDVVPMMEFSMPDVLVEVRGEWLKGCKADFLEAIEDGIVAALRTPKRDKILRLTEHSPENFSIPRWAGEQFTHIEITMFSGRSLDVKRALYGAIVKNLEPFGVPPNDVKIILLEVSPSDVGMRGGRAACDLDLGYEIAI
;
A
#
# COMPACT_ATOMS: atom_id res chain seq x y z
N MET A 1 -18.70 -11.52 29.68
CA MET A 1 -17.50 -12.35 29.48
C MET A 1 -16.42 -11.49 28.85
N ALA A 2 -15.28 -11.43 29.48
CA ALA A 2 -14.18 -10.67 28.95
C ALA A 2 -13.64 -11.35 27.68
N LEU A 3 -13.39 -10.56 26.61
CA LEU A 3 -12.70 -11.08 25.44
C LEU A 3 -11.29 -11.48 25.86
N PRO A 4 -10.74 -12.55 25.26
CA PRO A 4 -9.33 -12.88 25.49
C PRO A 4 -8.46 -11.65 25.21
N THR A 5 -7.48 -11.40 26.07
CA THR A 5 -6.62 -10.21 25.97
C THR A 5 -5.75 -10.21 24.72
N ASP A 6 -5.63 -11.35 24.04
CA ASP A 6 -4.88 -11.56 22.82
C ASP A 6 -5.74 -11.48 21.55
N VAL A 7 -7.06 -11.32 21.67
CA VAL A 7 -7.92 -11.05 20.51
C VAL A 7 -7.82 -9.57 20.16
N VAL A 8 -7.25 -9.30 18.99
CA VAL A 8 -7.02 -7.95 18.51
C VAL A 8 -8.00 -7.67 17.38
N PRO A 9 -8.75 -6.57 17.42
CA PRO A 9 -9.49 -6.13 16.25
C PRO A 9 -8.52 -5.99 15.06
N MET A 10 -8.90 -6.49 13.89
CA MET A 10 -8.06 -6.47 12.69
C MET A 10 -7.60 -5.07 12.31
N MET A 11 -8.39 -4.05 12.63
CA MET A 11 -8.06 -2.64 12.37
C MET A 11 -6.87 -2.11 13.18
N GLU A 12 -6.34 -2.88 14.13
CA GLU A 12 -5.16 -2.49 14.90
C GLU A 12 -3.85 -2.95 14.25
N PHE A 13 -3.91 -3.67 13.14
CA PHE A 13 -2.74 -4.16 12.40
C PHE A 13 -2.55 -3.30 11.16
N SER A 14 -1.78 -2.24 11.29
CA SER A 14 -1.54 -1.26 10.23
C SER A 14 -0.44 -1.73 9.27
N MET A 15 -0.71 -2.74 8.48
CA MET A 15 0.18 -3.23 7.43
C MET A 15 -0.63 -3.69 6.21
N PRO A 16 -0.09 -3.45 4.99
CA PRO A 16 1.15 -2.75 4.67
C PRO A 16 1.09 -1.23 4.85
N ASP A 17 2.27 -0.61 4.89
CA ASP A 17 2.43 0.84 4.87
C ASP A 17 2.72 1.27 3.43
N VAL A 18 1.98 2.25 2.95
CA VAL A 18 2.07 2.68 1.56
C VAL A 18 2.41 4.16 1.49
N LEU A 19 3.45 4.49 0.73
CA LEU A 19 3.80 5.87 0.41
C LEU A 19 3.55 6.09 -1.08
N VAL A 20 2.66 7.01 -1.40
CA VAL A 20 2.32 7.38 -2.77
C VAL A 20 2.88 8.76 -3.05
N GLU A 21 3.66 8.89 -4.11
CA GLU A 21 4.26 10.15 -4.48
C GLU A 21 3.87 10.52 -5.91
N VAL A 22 3.40 11.73 -6.09
CA VAL A 22 3.03 12.29 -7.38
C VAL A 22 3.65 13.67 -7.56
N ARG A 23 3.76 14.11 -8.80
CA ARG A 23 4.30 15.41 -9.16
C ARG A 23 3.16 16.36 -9.48
N GLY A 24 3.13 17.51 -8.82
CA GLY A 24 2.08 18.50 -9.05
C GLY A 24 0.78 18.21 -8.30
N GLU A 25 -0.28 18.88 -8.69
CA GLU A 25 -1.56 18.89 -7.97
C GLU A 25 -2.74 18.44 -8.85
N TRP A 26 -2.54 17.43 -9.69
CA TRP A 26 -3.59 16.99 -10.61
C TRP A 26 -4.67 16.14 -9.95
N LEU A 27 -4.52 15.75 -8.68
CA LEU A 27 -5.50 14.97 -7.92
C LEU A 27 -6.53 15.85 -7.18
N LYS A 28 -6.83 17.02 -7.68
CA LYS A 28 -7.75 17.96 -7.03
C LYS A 28 -9.11 17.32 -6.77
N GLY A 29 -9.53 17.30 -5.51
CA GLY A 29 -10.83 16.80 -5.10
C GLY A 29 -10.97 15.27 -5.09
N CYS A 30 -9.94 14.51 -5.47
CA CYS A 30 -10.05 13.05 -5.54
C CYS A 30 -8.92 12.29 -4.83
N LYS A 31 -8.18 12.95 -3.94
CA LYS A 31 -7.04 12.33 -3.24
C LYS A 31 -7.47 11.12 -2.42
N ALA A 32 -8.56 11.23 -1.66
CA ALA A 32 -9.06 10.12 -0.85
C ALA A 32 -9.46 8.93 -1.71
N ASP A 33 -10.16 9.18 -2.82
CA ASP A 33 -10.58 8.14 -3.76
C ASP A 33 -9.37 7.49 -4.44
N PHE A 34 -8.33 8.27 -4.73
CA PHE A 34 -7.10 7.76 -5.31
C PHE A 34 -6.40 6.79 -4.37
N LEU A 35 -6.26 7.16 -3.10
CA LEU A 35 -5.66 6.28 -2.08
C LEU A 35 -6.53 5.03 -1.86
N GLU A 36 -7.85 5.17 -1.86
CA GLU A 36 -8.74 4.03 -1.72
C GLU A 36 -8.62 3.06 -2.90
N ALA A 37 -8.45 3.57 -4.11
CA ALA A 37 -8.24 2.72 -5.29
C ALA A 37 -6.97 1.88 -5.16
N ILE A 38 -5.90 2.46 -4.63
CA ILE A 38 -4.65 1.73 -4.35
C ILE A 38 -4.90 0.68 -3.27
N GLU A 39 -5.57 1.05 -2.19
CA GLU A 39 -5.90 0.12 -1.12
C GLU A 39 -6.74 -1.06 -1.63
N ASP A 40 -7.72 -0.80 -2.48
CA ASP A 40 -8.56 -1.86 -3.05
C ASP A 40 -7.72 -2.87 -3.86
N GLY A 41 -6.72 -2.41 -4.59
CA GLY A 41 -5.79 -3.28 -5.30
C GLY A 41 -4.97 -4.14 -4.34
N ILE A 42 -4.51 -3.57 -3.24
CA ILE A 42 -3.76 -4.27 -2.20
C ILE A 42 -4.63 -5.34 -1.55
N VAL A 43 -5.85 -4.99 -1.16
CA VAL A 43 -6.79 -5.93 -0.52
C VAL A 43 -7.07 -7.11 -1.45
N ALA A 44 -7.32 -6.84 -2.72
CA ALA A 44 -7.64 -7.90 -3.68
C ALA A 44 -6.47 -8.88 -3.88
N ALA A 45 -5.24 -8.37 -3.94
CA ALA A 45 -4.07 -9.20 -4.23
C ALA A 45 -3.48 -9.85 -2.97
N LEU A 46 -3.36 -9.12 -1.88
CA LEU A 46 -2.71 -9.59 -0.66
C LEU A 46 -3.67 -10.21 0.35
N ARG A 47 -4.97 -10.10 0.12
CA ARG A 47 -6.02 -10.64 1.01
C ARG A 47 -5.90 -10.11 2.44
N THR A 48 -5.56 -8.83 2.54
CA THR A 48 -5.48 -8.13 3.82
C THR A 48 -6.80 -7.39 4.09
N PRO A 49 -7.13 -7.09 5.36
CA PRO A 49 -8.35 -6.35 5.67
C PRO A 49 -8.35 -4.95 5.08
N LYS A 50 -9.50 -4.50 4.60
CA LYS A 50 -9.67 -3.13 4.14
C LYS A 50 -9.62 -2.17 5.33
N ARG A 51 -9.06 -0.97 5.12
CA ARG A 51 -8.92 0.10 6.13
C ARG A 51 -8.00 -0.27 7.30
N ASP A 52 -7.12 -1.22 7.08
CA ASP A 52 -6.15 -1.69 8.05
C ASP A 52 -4.74 -1.22 7.71
N LYS A 53 -4.62 -0.29 6.78
CA LYS A 53 -3.33 0.11 6.20
C LYS A 53 -3.09 1.59 6.40
N ILE A 54 -1.82 1.96 6.41
CA ILE A 54 -1.41 3.36 6.37
C ILE A 54 -1.12 3.69 4.91
N LEU A 55 -1.85 4.66 4.36
CA LEU A 55 -1.58 5.18 3.03
C LEU A 55 -1.32 6.67 3.14
N ARG A 56 -0.18 7.11 2.61
CA ARG A 56 0.25 8.50 2.63
C ARG A 56 0.45 8.98 1.21
N LEU A 57 -0.02 10.17 0.92
CA LEU A 57 0.18 10.83 -0.37
C LEU A 57 1.05 12.06 -0.18
N THR A 58 2.13 12.15 -0.96
CA THR A 58 2.93 13.35 -1.06
C THR A 58 2.83 13.92 -2.46
N GLU A 59 2.41 15.18 -2.55
CA GLU A 59 2.42 15.93 -3.79
C GLU A 59 3.67 16.79 -3.81
N HIS A 60 4.57 16.52 -4.76
CA HIS A 60 5.81 17.28 -4.91
C HIS A 60 5.62 18.43 -5.89
N SER A 61 6.23 19.58 -5.59
CA SER A 61 6.38 20.63 -6.60
C SER A 61 7.12 20.05 -7.82
N PRO A 62 6.75 20.44 -9.05
CA PRO A 62 7.42 19.90 -10.24
C PRO A 62 8.94 20.02 -10.22
N GLU A 63 9.46 21.07 -9.64
CA GLU A 63 10.91 21.30 -9.51
C GLU A 63 11.60 20.35 -8.54
N ASN A 64 10.84 19.71 -7.62
CA ASN A 64 11.37 18.83 -6.59
C ASN A 64 11.19 17.34 -6.91
N PHE A 65 10.62 17.02 -8.06
CA PHE A 65 10.35 15.63 -8.44
C PHE A 65 10.65 15.45 -9.92
N SER A 66 11.86 15.02 -10.19
CA SER A 66 12.29 14.68 -11.56
C SER A 66 11.71 13.32 -11.92
N ILE A 67 11.01 13.24 -13.02
CA ILE A 67 10.43 12.00 -13.55
C ILE A 67 11.14 11.56 -14.80
N PRO A 68 11.04 10.29 -15.23
CA PRO A 68 11.63 9.85 -16.47
C PRO A 68 11.10 10.66 -17.67
N ARG A 69 11.96 10.88 -18.68
CA ARG A 69 11.57 11.69 -19.86
C ARG A 69 10.37 11.14 -20.62
N TRP A 70 10.17 9.83 -20.56
CA TRP A 70 9.04 9.17 -21.22
C TRP A 70 7.75 9.25 -20.43
N ALA A 71 7.80 9.63 -19.15
CA ALA A 71 6.65 9.65 -18.28
C ALA A 71 5.83 10.93 -18.45
N GLY A 72 4.52 10.80 -18.25
CA GLY A 72 3.58 11.93 -18.24
C GLY A 72 3.44 12.58 -16.87
N GLU A 73 2.63 13.63 -16.81
CA GLU A 73 2.44 14.41 -15.59
C GLU A 73 1.73 13.62 -14.47
N GLN A 74 1.02 12.54 -14.80
CA GLN A 74 0.35 11.69 -13.83
C GLN A 74 1.24 10.56 -13.34
N PHE A 75 2.54 10.61 -13.57
CA PHE A 75 3.47 9.59 -13.08
C PHE A 75 3.29 9.40 -11.57
N THR A 76 3.10 8.14 -11.16
CA THR A 76 2.81 7.79 -9.78
C THR A 76 3.85 6.78 -9.30
N HIS A 77 4.54 7.14 -8.24
CA HIS A 77 5.53 6.29 -7.58
C HIS A 77 4.95 5.76 -6.26
N ILE A 78 4.92 4.45 -6.09
CA ILE A 78 4.32 3.80 -4.93
C ILE A 78 5.36 2.92 -4.26
N GLU A 79 5.59 3.13 -2.97
CA GLU A 79 6.38 2.23 -2.14
C GLU A 79 5.47 1.53 -1.16
N ILE A 80 5.52 0.21 -1.12
CA ILE A 80 4.71 -0.61 -0.22
C ILE A 80 5.63 -1.39 0.69
N THR A 81 5.63 -1.03 1.97
CA THR A 81 6.32 -1.79 3.01
C THR A 81 5.36 -2.86 3.51
N MET A 82 5.74 -4.11 3.36
CA MET A 82 4.88 -5.24 3.69
C MET A 82 5.70 -6.38 4.29
N PHE A 83 5.02 -7.30 4.96
CA PHE A 83 5.67 -8.50 5.45
C PHE A 83 6.13 -9.37 4.28
N SER A 84 7.32 -9.97 4.43
CA SER A 84 7.82 -10.95 3.48
C SER A 84 6.97 -12.23 3.53
N GLY A 85 6.93 -12.97 2.43
CA GLY A 85 6.25 -14.27 2.37
C GLY A 85 5.32 -14.47 1.17
N ARG A 86 5.02 -13.43 0.39
CA ARG A 86 4.16 -13.55 -0.80
C ARG A 86 4.96 -14.07 -1.98
N SER A 87 4.29 -14.87 -2.80
CA SER A 87 4.87 -15.41 -4.04
C SER A 87 5.00 -14.32 -5.10
N LEU A 88 5.82 -14.58 -6.12
CA LEU A 88 5.94 -13.67 -7.26
C LEU A 88 4.60 -13.50 -7.98
N ASP A 89 3.79 -14.56 -8.09
CA ASP A 89 2.48 -14.46 -8.76
C ASP A 89 1.53 -13.54 -8.00
N VAL A 90 1.55 -13.56 -6.68
CA VAL A 90 0.77 -12.62 -5.85
C VAL A 90 1.26 -11.19 -6.07
N LYS A 91 2.58 -10.98 -6.15
CA LYS A 91 3.15 -9.66 -6.43
C LYS A 91 2.74 -9.16 -7.82
N ARG A 92 2.75 -10.04 -8.83
CA ARG A 92 2.27 -9.69 -10.17
C ARG A 92 0.79 -9.28 -10.16
N ALA A 93 -0.03 -10.01 -9.42
CA ALA A 93 -1.44 -9.66 -9.27
C ALA A 93 -1.62 -8.29 -8.58
N LEU A 94 -0.78 -8.00 -7.58
CA LEU A 94 -0.77 -6.72 -6.88
C LEU A 94 -0.47 -5.56 -7.85
N TYR A 95 0.58 -5.69 -8.66
CA TYR A 95 0.96 -4.66 -9.62
C TYR A 95 -0.16 -4.41 -10.63
N GLY A 96 -0.72 -5.49 -11.18
CA GLY A 96 -1.81 -5.38 -12.15
C GLY A 96 -3.07 -4.75 -11.58
N ALA A 97 -3.43 -5.11 -10.35
CA ALA A 97 -4.61 -4.57 -9.69
C ALA A 97 -4.49 -3.06 -9.44
N ILE A 98 -3.33 -2.62 -8.96
CA ILE A 98 -3.09 -1.19 -8.70
C ILE A 98 -3.12 -0.41 -10.01
N VAL A 99 -2.41 -0.87 -11.04
CA VAL A 99 -2.38 -0.21 -12.35
C VAL A 99 -3.79 -0.06 -12.91
N LYS A 100 -4.58 -1.13 -12.87
CA LYS A 100 -5.96 -1.12 -13.36
C LYS A 100 -6.81 -0.10 -12.60
N ASN A 101 -6.68 -0.07 -11.27
CA ASN A 101 -7.49 0.80 -10.41
C ASN A 101 -7.13 2.28 -10.57
N LEU A 102 -5.94 2.60 -11.08
CA LEU A 102 -5.52 3.98 -11.29
C LEU A 102 -5.87 4.52 -12.68
N GLU A 103 -6.27 3.68 -13.62
CA GLU A 103 -6.67 4.13 -14.95
C GLU A 103 -7.79 5.18 -14.92
N PRO A 104 -8.85 5.01 -14.10
CA PRO A 104 -9.92 6.03 -14.04
C PRO A 104 -9.46 7.40 -13.60
N PHE A 105 -8.31 7.50 -12.94
CA PHE A 105 -7.74 8.77 -12.49
C PHE A 105 -6.84 9.42 -13.55
N GLY A 106 -6.75 8.84 -14.74
CA GLY A 106 -5.94 9.36 -15.82
C GLY A 106 -4.48 8.95 -15.78
N VAL A 107 -4.13 7.94 -14.99
CA VAL A 107 -2.75 7.43 -14.91
C VAL A 107 -2.57 6.35 -15.97
N PRO A 108 -1.73 6.57 -16.99
CA PRO A 108 -1.42 5.53 -17.96
C PRO A 108 -0.69 4.34 -17.29
N PRO A 109 -0.89 3.12 -17.76
CA PRO A 109 -0.24 1.95 -17.17
C PRO A 109 1.30 2.08 -17.06
N ASN A 110 1.94 2.69 -18.05
CA ASN A 110 3.39 2.87 -18.04
C ASN A 110 3.87 3.92 -17.04
N ASP A 111 2.98 4.71 -16.48
CA ASP A 111 3.31 5.79 -15.55
C ASP A 111 3.11 5.40 -14.09
N VAL A 112 3.01 4.11 -13.80
CA VAL A 112 2.95 3.58 -12.45
C VAL A 112 4.21 2.78 -12.15
N LYS A 113 4.93 3.18 -11.10
CA LYS A 113 6.06 2.41 -10.60
C LYS A 113 5.80 1.99 -9.17
N ILE A 114 5.93 0.71 -8.89
CA ILE A 114 5.68 0.13 -7.56
C ILE A 114 6.94 -0.55 -7.08
N ILE A 115 7.38 -0.20 -5.89
CA ILE A 115 8.49 -0.87 -5.21
C ILE A 115 7.96 -1.50 -3.95
N LEU A 116 8.27 -2.79 -3.75
CA LEU A 116 7.93 -3.49 -2.52
C LEU A 116 9.15 -3.52 -1.61
N LEU A 117 8.95 -3.08 -0.38
CA LEU A 117 9.95 -3.16 0.69
C LEU A 117 9.46 -4.24 1.64
N GLU A 118 10.09 -5.42 1.56
CA GLU A 118 9.69 -6.55 2.38
C GLU A 118 10.42 -6.54 3.71
N VAL A 119 9.67 -6.70 4.78
CA VAL A 119 10.21 -6.76 6.15
C VAL A 119 9.73 -8.04 6.84
N SER A 120 10.54 -8.52 7.78
CA SER A 120 10.12 -9.63 8.64
C SER A 120 9.13 -9.12 9.69
N PRO A 121 8.12 -9.92 10.08
CA PRO A 121 7.25 -9.55 11.20
C PRO A 121 8.01 -9.26 12.51
N SER A 122 9.22 -9.79 12.68
CA SER A 122 10.05 -9.47 13.83
C SER A 122 10.60 -8.04 13.80
N ASP A 123 10.60 -7.38 12.64
CA ASP A 123 11.14 -6.03 12.46
C ASP A 123 10.08 -4.93 12.57
N VAL A 124 8.85 -5.30 12.91
CA VAL A 124 7.76 -4.34 13.04
C VAL A 124 7.22 -4.38 14.45
N GLY A 125 7.33 -3.24 15.15
CA GLY A 125 6.74 -3.03 16.45
C GLY A 125 5.37 -2.38 16.31
N MET A 126 4.37 -2.95 16.93
CA MET A 126 3.02 -2.44 16.90
C MET A 126 2.28 -2.76 18.19
N ARG A 127 1.12 -2.17 18.37
CA ARG A 127 0.22 -2.51 19.45
C ARG A 127 0.91 -2.46 20.83
N GLY A 128 1.44 -1.27 21.17
CA GLY A 128 2.05 -1.04 22.48
C GLY A 128 3.47 -1.62 22.61
N GLY A 129 4.19 -1.73 21.49
CA GLY A 129 5.59 -2.16 21.50
C GLY A 129 5.78 -3.66 21.35
N ARG A 130 4.77 -4.40 20.91
CA ARG A 130 4.91 -5.84 20.64
C ARG A 130 5.44 -6.06 19.23
N ALA A 131 6.26 -7.10 19.07
CA ALA A 131 6.69 -7.50 17.74
C ALA A 131 5.53 -8.15 17.00
N ALA A 132 5.39 -7.81 15.71
CA ALA A 132 4.30 -8.37 14.91
C ALA A 132 4.33 -9.89 14.82
N CYS A 133 5.52 -10.50 14.88
CA CYS A 133 5.65 -11.97 14.89
C CYS A 133 5.03 -12.65 16.12
N ASP A 134 4.76 -11.90 17.18
CA ASP A 134 4.15 -12.40 18.41
C ASP A 134 2.62 -12.21 18.42
N LEU A 135 2.06 -11.72 17.33
CA LEU A 135 0.65 -11.39 17.21
C LEU A 135 -0.03 -12.27 16.15
N ASP A 136 -1.32 -12.56 16.38
CA ASP A 136 -2.17 -13.12 15.33
C ASP A 136 -2.64 -11.96 14.44
N LEU A 137 -2.18 -11.94 13.18
CA LEU A 137 -2.49 -10.88 12.24
C LEU A 137 -3.90 -10.99 11.66
N GLY A 138 -4.55 -12.14 11.80
CA GLY A 138 -5.89 -12.37 11.24
C GLY A 138 -5.91 -12.60 9.74
N TYR A 139 -4.75 -12.76 9.09
CA TYR A 139 -4.64 -13.06 7.67
C TYR A 139 -3.32 -13.78 7.39
N GLU A 140 -3.27 -14.47 6.24
CA GLU A 140 -2.06 -15.17 5.82
C GLU A 140 -1.09 -14.27 5.07
N ILE A 141 0.20 -14.47 5.32
CA ILE A 141 1.28 -13.75 4.65
C ILE A 141 1.91 -14.62 3.55
N ALA A 142 2.06 -15.91 3.81
CA ALA A 142 2.70 -16.85 2.88
C ALA A 142 1.68 -17.40 1.88
N ILE A 143 1.40 -16.64 0.81
CA ILE A 143 0.44 -17.01 -0.25
C ILE A 143 1.05 -16.90 -1.65
#